data_39dc08baa42db2207d503cabd75efe8a
#
_entry.id   39dc08baa42db2207d503cabd75efe8a
#
_cell.length_a   1.000
_cell.length_b   1.000
_cell.length_c   1.000
_cell.angle_alpha   90.00
_cell.angle_beta   90.00
_cell.angle_gamma   90.00
#
_symmetry.space_group_name_H-M   'P 1'
#
loop_
_entity.id
_entity.type
_entity.pdbx_description
1 polymer ?
#
loop_
_entity_poly.entity_id
_entity_poly.type
_entity_poly.pdbx_seq_one_letter_code
_entity_poly.pdbx_strand_id
1 'polypeptide(L)'
;VTNIAAADGCGPFNEPPIMPIMEDKFVINIGRQLGSGGKAVGEAVARRLGIGVYDKQLINLAAEQSGLCPEVFERVDEKESRNLFSTLVAYLRSPFVGSEYAGSNVLSNDALFKIQSDVIRDLASRESCVFVGRCADYILRDHPRTVNIFIAAGRAERIERLCRLHGIAPGEAESLMDRTDARRAAYYNYYSSGTWGMAETYDLCIDSSVLGIDGTTGFVLEFVERKLGVKP
;
A
#
# COMPACT_ATOMS: atom_id res chain seq x y z
N VAL A 1 2.39 1.47 80.69
CA VAL A 1 2.92 0.46 79.75
C VAL A 1 1.94 0.31 78.66
N THR A 2 2.11 1.06 77.57
CA THR A 2 1.13 1.21 76.50
C THR A 2 1.67 0.49 75.24
N ASN A 3 0.96 -0.53 74.77
CA ASN A 3 1.21 -1.24 73.53
C ASN A 3 0.75 -0.37 72.34
N ILE A 4 1.66 -0.12 71.42
CA ILE A 4 1.32 0.45 70.10
C ILE A 4 1.43 -0.69 69.09
N ALA A 5 0.27 -1.11 68.56
CA ALA A 5 0.17 -2.07 67.46
C ALA A 5 0.50 -1.36 66.14
N ALA A 6 1.46 -1.88 65.42
CA ALA A 6 1.76 -1.47 64.04
C ALA A 6 0.70 -2.04 63.09
N ALA A 7 0.15 -1.18 62.23
CA ALA A 7 -0.75 -1.57 61.15
C ALA A 7 0.09 -1.72 59.88
N ASP A 8 0.42 -2.98 59.55
CA ASP A 8 0.92 -3.33 58.23
C ASP A 8 -0.26 -3.60 57.31
N GLY A 9 -0.58 -2.63 56.45
CA GLY A 9 -1.62 -2.70 55.46
C GLY A 9 -1.11 -2.39 54.06
N CYS A 10 -0.13 -3.17 53.56
CA CYS A 10 0.19 -3.14 52.13
C CYS A 10 -0.59 -4.25 51.43
N GLY A 11 -1.75 -3.88 50.90
CA GLY A 11 -2.55 -4.76 50.07
C GLY A 11 -1.81 -5.05 48.74
N PRO A 12 -2.09 -6.18 48.11
CA PRO A 12 -1.42 -6.56 46.86
C PRO A 12 -1.65 -5.50 45.81
N PHE A 13 -0.56 -5.02 45.21
CA PHE A 13 -0.60 -4.17 44.03
C PHE A 13 -1.38 -4.93 42.96
N ASN A 14 -2.57 -4.43 42.61
CA ASN A 14 -3.30 -4.86 41.44
C ASN A 14 -2.47 -4.47 40.23
N GLU A 15 -1.69 -5.39 39.71
CA GLU A 15 -1.12 -5.22 38.37
C GLU A 15 -2.28 -4.99 37.41
N PRO A 16 -2.21 -3.95 36.55
CA PRO A 16 -3.24 -3.75 35.53
C PRO A 16 -3.30 -5.02 34.68
N PRO A 17 -4.51 -5.44 34.22
CA PRO A 17 -4.65 -6.63 33.40
C PRO A 17 -3.70 -6.51 32.20
N ILE A 18 -2.82 -7.49 32.05
CA ILE A 18 -1.99 -7.65 30.87
C ILE A 18 -2.97 -7.73 29.72
N MET A 19 -3.13 -6.64 28.98
CA MET A 19 -3.86 -6.66 27.73
C MET A 19 -3.24 -7.78 26.88
N PRO A 20 -4.06 -8.65 26.24
CA PRO A 20 -3.51 -9.67 25.36
C PRO A 20 -2.61 -8.95 24.35
N ILE A 21 -1.37 -9.38 24.26
CA ILE A 21 -0.41 -8.91 23.28
C ILE A 21 -1.11 -9.11 21.93
N MET A 22 -1.64 -8.03 21.36
CA MET A 22 -2.11 -8.05 19.97
C MET A 22 -0.91 -8.56 19.18
N GLU A 23 -1.06 -9.72 18.55
CA GLU A 23 -0.06 -10.25 17.63
C GLU A 23 0.43 -9.06 16.81
N ASP A 24 1.72 -8.78 16.89
CA ASP A 24 2.34 -7.55 16.38
C ASP A 24 2.26 -7.53 14.85
N LYS A 25 1.09 -7.19 14.32
CA LYS A 25 0.85 -7.07 12.89
C LYS A 25 1.76 -6.01 12.32
N PHE A 26 2.27 -6.27 11.14
CA PHE A 26 3.19 -5.37 10.46
C PHE A 26 2.78 -5.15 9.01
N VAL A 27 3.22 -4.05 8.46
CA VAL A 27 2.89 -3.65 7.09
C VAL A 27 4.16 -3.34 6.31
N ILE A 28 4.21 -3.81 5.07
CA ILE A 28 5.25 -3.48 4.11
C ILE A 28 4.62 -2.68 2.97
N ASN A 29 5.01 -1.42 2.81
CA ASN A 29 4.55 -0.57 1.71
C ASN A 29 5.60 -0.50 0.61
N ILE A 30 5.22 -0.78 -0.63
CA ILE A 30 6.11 -0.78 -1.79
C ILE A 30 5.71 0.28 -2.80
N GLY A 31 6.43 1.42 -2.78
CA GLY A 31 6.49 2.36 -3.89
C GLY A 31 7.36 1.80 -5.02
N ARG A 32 7.07 2.16 -6.28
CA ARG A 32 7.82 1.57 -7.41
C ARG A 32 7.68 2.37 -8.69
N GLN A 33 8.73 2.39 -9.47
CA GLN A 33 8.68 2.82 -10.86
C GLN A 33 8.01 1.76 -11.76
N LEU A 34 7.41 2.17 -12.88
CA LEU A 34 6.89 1.22 -13.87
C LEU A 34 8.06 0.47 -14.53
N GLY A 35 7.93 -0.82 -14.69
CA GLY A 35 9.01 -1.66 -15.24
C GLY A 35 10.12 -2.02 -14.25
N SER A 36 10.15 -1.47 -13.02
CA SER A 36 11.16 -1.82 -12.02
C SER A 36 11.01 -3.23 -11.43
N GLY A 37 9.88 -3.90 -11.68
CA GLY A 37 9.61 -5.20 -11.06
C GLY A 37 9.09 -5.11 -9.61
N GLY A 38 8.85 -3.91 -9.09
CA GLY A 38 8.44 -3.73 -7.69
C GLY A 38 7.15 -4.47 -7.32
N LYS A 39 6.21 -4.69 -8.26
CA LYS A 39 5.03 -5.52 -8.00
C LYS A 39 5.44 -6.98 -7.77
N ALA A 40 6.29 -7.55 -8.65
CA ALA A 40 6.77 -8.92 -8.53
C ALA A 40 7.59 -9.14 -7.24
N VAL A 41 8.42 -8.15 -6.85
CA VAL A 41 9.13 -8.16 -5.57
C VAL A 41 8.14 -8.20 -4.40
N GLY A 42 7.10 -7.34 -4.41
CA GLY A 42 6.07 -7.33 -3.36
C GLY A 42 5.33 -8.66 -3.24
N GLU A 43 4.94 -9.26 -4.36
CA GLU A 43 4.30 -10.58 -4.41
C GLU A 43 5.23 -11.68 -3.88
N ALA A 44 6.53 -11.62 -4.21
CA ALA A 44 7.51 -12.58 -3.75
C ALA A 44 7.80 -12.45 -2.25
N VAL A 45 7.89 -11.22 -1.73
CA VAL A 45 8.03 -10.92 -0.30
C VAL A 45 6.82 -11.45 0.47
N ALA A 46 5.61 -11.11 0.03
CA ALA A 46 4.37 -11.56 0.67
C ALA A 46 4.28 -13.09 0.73
N ARG A 47 4.61 -13.77 -0.37
CA ARG A 47 4.62 -15.24 -0.45
C ARG A 47 5.62 -15.87 0.53
N ARG A 48 6.82 -15.31 0.66
CA ARG A 48 7.86 -15.85 1.58
C ARG A 48 7.51 -15.63 3.04
N LEU A 49 6.80 -14.53 3.34
CA LEU A 49 6.33 -14.24 4.70
C LEU A 49 4.97 -14.87 5.03
N GLY A 50 4.30 -15.49 4.06
CA GLY A 50 2.98 -16.09 4.24
C GLY A 50 1.87 -15.06 4.52
N ILE A 51 2.00 -13.82 4.01
CA ILE A 51 1.07 -12.70 4.25
C ILE A 51 0.37 -12.24 2.97
N GLY A 52 -0.71 -11.49 3.13
CA GLY A 52 -1.48 -10.93 2.02
C GLY A 52 -0.71 -9.86 1.24
N VAL A 53 -0.99 -9.73 -0.08
CA VAL A 53 -0.48 -8.63 -0.91
C VAL A 53 -1.65 -7.89 -1.54
N TYR A 54 -1.67 -6.57 -1.40
CA TYR A 54 -2.74 -5.70 -1.87
C TYR A 54 -2.21 -4.66 -2.85
N ASP A 55 -2.61 -4.78 -4.09
CA ASP A 55 -2.39 -3.74 -5.09
C ASP A 55 -3.68 -2.92 -5.33
N LYS A 56 -3.63 -1.99 -6.30
CA LYS A 56 -4.78 -1.15 -6.65
C LYS A 56 -6.06 -1.95 -6.92
N GLN A 57 -5.96 -3.10 -7.59
CA GLN A 57 -7.13 -3.88 -7.97
C GLN A 57 -7.77 -4.56 -6.76
N LEU A 58 -6.93 -5.14 -5.90
CA LEU A 58 -7.40 -5.82 -4.68
C LEU A 58 -7.94 -4.84 -3.65
N ILE A 59 -7.35 -3.63 -3.51
CA ILE A 59 -7.88 -2.57 -2.64
C ILE A 59 -9.26 -2.12 -3.12
N ASN A 60 -9.47 -2.00 -4.41
CA ASN A 60 -10.79 -1.65 -4.96
C ASN A 60 -11.81 -2.75 -4.72
N LEU A 61 -11.44 -4.01 -4.95
CA LEU A 61 -12.32 -5.15 -4.69
C LEU A 61 -12.69 -5.26 -3.21
N ALA A 62 -11.73 -5.04 -2.30
CA ALA A 62 -11.98 -5.02 -0.88
C ALA A 62 -12.92 -3.87 -0.47
N ALA A 63 -12.83 -2.70 -1.13
CA ALA A 63 -13.74 -1.59 -0.93
C ALA A 63 -15.18 -1.95 -1.33
N GLU A 64 -15.37 -2.66 -2.42
CA GLU A 64 -16.67 -3.16 -2.87
C GLU A 64 -17.27 -4.16 -1.87
N GLN A 65 -16.47 -5.13 -1.43
CA GLN A 65 -16.93 -6.21 -0.56
C GLN A 65 -17.20 -5.77 0.87
N SER A 66 -16.52 -4.73 1.34
CA SER A 66 -16.65 -4.25 2.73
C SER A 66 -17.89 -3.40 2.96
N GLY A 67 -18.64 -3.02 1.91
CA GLY A 67 -19.77 -2.10 2.02
C GLY A 67 -19.38 -0.67 2.44
N LEU A 68 -18.10 -0.34 2.47
CA LEU A 68 -17.60 1.01 2.78
C LEU A 68 -18.00 2.06 1.74
N CYS A 69 -18.69 1.62 0.68
CA CYS A 69 -19.18 2.47 -0.40
C CYS A 69 -20.65 2.15 -0.78
N PRO A 70 -21.62 2.05 0.13
CA PRO A 70 -23.00 1.76 -0.25
C PRO A 70 -23.56 2.81 -1.23
N GLU A 71 -23.25 4.08 -1.02
CA GLU A 71 -23.76 5.20 -1.85
C GLU A 71 -23.26 5.19 -3.31
N VAL A 72 -22.14 4.53 -3.57
CA VAL A 72 -21.58 4.39 -4.93
C VAL A 72 -22.26 3.25 -5.67
N PHE A 73 -22.71 2.22 -4.94
CA PHE A 73 -23.28 1.00 -5.50
C PHE A 73 -24.82 0.99 -5.48
N GLU A 74 -25.47 1.66 -4.53
CA GLU A 74 -26.93 1.74 -4.41
C GLU A 74 -27.63 2.47 -5.57
N ARG A 75 -26.89 3.26 -6.36
CA ARG A 75 -27.48 4.04 -7.49
C ARG A 75 -27.43 3.34 -8.83
N VAL A 76 -27.09 2.06 -8.84
CA VAL A 76 -26.88 1.34 -10.08
C VAL A 76 -27.84 0.18 -10.17
N ASP A 77 -28.75 0.32 -11.13
CA ASP A 77 -29.69 -0.72 -11.52
C ASP A 77 -28.94 -1.97 -12.02
N GLU A 78 -29.42 -3.17 -11.69
CA GLU A 78 -28.75 -4.47 -11.90
C GLU A 78 -28.24 -4.72 -13.33
N LYS A 79 -28.69 -3.96 -14.32
CA LYS A 79 -28.24 -4.07 -15.73
C LYS A 79 -26.98 -3.29 -16.05
N GLU A 80 -26.58 -2.32 -15.24
CA GLU A 80 -25.41 -1.46 -15.47
C GLU A 80 -24.17 -1.88 -14.67
N SER A 81 -24.30 -2.80 -13.74
CA SER A 81 -23.23 -3.25 -12.82
C SER A 81 -21.94 -3.67 -13.57
N ARG A 82 -22.06 -4.31 -14.74
CA ARG A 82 -20.91 -4.67 -15.58
C ARG A 82 -20.23 -3.45 -16.23
N ASN A 83 -21.00 -2.42 -16.56
CA ASN A 83 -20.48 -1.21 -17.18
C ASN A 83 -19.86 -0.28 -16.13
N LEU A 84 -20.33 -0.30 -14.88
CA LEU A 84 -19.76 0.50 -13.80
C LEU A 84 -18.45 -0.06 -13.29
N PHE A 85 -18.32 -1.37 -13.22
CA PHE A 85 -17.02 -1.98 -12.95
C PHE A 85 -16.00 -1.55 -14.02
N SER A 86 -16.40 -1.55 -15.29
CA SER A 86 -15.57 -1.05 -16.39
C SER A 86 -15.35 0.47 -16.30
N THR A 87 -16.34 1.24 -15.85
CA THR A 87 -16.25 2.70 -15.66
C THR A 87 -15.44 3.05 -14.41
N LEU A 88 -15.63 2.35 -13.28
CA LEU A 88 -14.80 2.48 -12.08
C LEU A 88 -13.36 2.04 -12.38
N VAL A 89 -13.17 0.93 -13.08
CA VAL A 89 -11.86 0.47 -13.55
C VAL A 89 -11.27 1.43 -14.58
N ALA A 90 -12.05 2.01 -15.48
CA ALA A 90 -11.60 3.03 -16.42
C ALA A 90 -11.27 4.36 -15.71
N TYR A 91 -12.07 4.77 -14.73
CA TYR A 91 -11.83 5.94 -13.89
C TYR A 91 -10.60 5.76 -12.98
N LEU A 92 -10.44 4.60 -12.40
CA LEU A 92 -9.27 4.24 -11.62
C LEU A 92 -8.03 3.97 -12.50
N ARG A 93 -8.23 3.69 -13.78
CA ARG A 93 -7.18 3.63 -14.81
C ARG A 93 -6.80 5.01 -15.36
N SER A 94 -7.72 5.97 -15.31
CA SER A 94 -7.49 7.34 -15.79
C SER A 94 -7.15 8.23 -14.60
N PRO A 95 -5.98 8.82 -14.51
CA PRO A 95 -5.60 9.66 -13.38
C PRO A 95 -5.95 11.12 -13.54
N PHE A 96 -6.46 11.54 -14.67
CA PHE A 96 -6.91 12.92 -14.90
C PHE A 96 -7.73 12.94 -16.20
N VAL A 97 -9.05 12.90 -16.09
CA VAL A 97 -9.89 13.51 -17.11
C VAL A 97 -10.07 14.96 -16.67
N GLY A 98 -9.56 15.87 -17.47
CA GLY A 98 -9.70 17.28 -17.24
C GLY A 98 -11.15 17.70 -17.04
N SER A 99 -11.30 18.71 -16.24
CA SER A 99 -12.50 19.34 -15.68
C SER A 99 -13.46 19.90 -16.75
N GLU A 100 -14.16 19.11 -17.56
CA GLU A 100 -15.21 19.66 -18.42
C GLU A 100 -16.50 18.84 -18.54
N TYR A 101 -16.71 17.85 -17.68
CA TYR A 101 -18.04 17.23 -17.54
C TYR A 101 -18.50 17.28 -16.08
N ALA A 102 -18.81 18.49 -15.61
CA ALA A 102 -19.58 18.71 -14.41
C ALA A 102 -21.06 18.44 -14.70
N GLY A 103 -21.47 17.23 -14.58
CA GLY A 103 -22.85 16.84 -14.70
C GLY A 103 -23.08 15.37 -14.43
N SER A 104 -23.45 15.06 -13.18
CA SER A 104 -23.98 13.80 -12.66
C SER A 104 -22.96 12.72 -12.22
N ASN A 105 -22.86 12.55 -10.89
CA ASN A 105 -22.62 11.28 -10.17
C ASN A 105 -21.26 10.55 -10.33
N VAL A 106 -20.17 11.24 -10.61
CA VAL A 106 -18.82 10.66 -10.52
C VAL A 106 -18.25 11.02 -9.14
N LEU A 107 -17.83 10.00 -8.38
CA LEU A 107 -17.08 10.21 -7.13
C LEU A 107 -15.88 11.11 -7.39
N SER A 108 -15.69 12.11 -6.56
CA SER A 108 -14.48 12.93 -6.62
C SER A 108 -13.24 12.08 -6.35
N ASN A 109 -12.08 12.48 -6.88
CA ASN A 109 -10.81 11.82 -6.59
C ASN A 109 -10.55 11.71 -5.08
N ASP A 110 -10.98 12.72 -4.31
CA ASP A 110 -10.82 12.77 -2.86
C ASP A 110 -11.72 11.75 -2.14
N ALA A 111 -12.95 11.56 -2.60
CA ALA A 111 -13.84 10.53 -2.07
C ALA A 111 -13.26 9.13 -2.32
N LEU A 112 -12.73 8.88 -3.52
CA LEU A 112 -12.06 7.61 -3.84
C LEU A 112 -10.79 7.40 -2.99
N PHE A 113 -10.01 8.44 -2.77
CA PHE A 113 -8.83 8.36 -1.90
C PHE A 113 -9.23 8.04 -0.47
N LYS A 114 -10.30 8.67 0.05
CA LYS A 114 -10.82 8.41 1.40
C LYS A 114 -11.23 6.94 1.54
N ILE A 115 -12.04 6.42 0.62
CA ILE A 115 -12.49 5.02 0.64
C ILE A 115 -11.30 4.06 0.62
N GLN A 116 -10.35 4.27 -0.29
CA GLN A 116 -9.14 3.45 -0.35
C GLN A 116 -8.31 3.54 0.94
N SER A 117 -8.26 4.73 1.56
CA SER A 117 -7.57 4.92 2.83
C SER A 117 -8.22 4.14 3.96
N ASP A 118 -9.55 4.12 4.02
CA ASP A 118 -10.30 3.39 5.04
C ASP A 118 -10.12 1.88 4.87
N VAL A 119 -10.15 1.37 3.63
CA VAL A 119 -9.85 -0.05 3.31
C VAL A 119 -8.42 -0.42 3.70
N ILE A 120 -7.43 0.43 3.37
CA ILE A 120 -6.02 0.16 3.71
C ILE A 120 -5.84 0.09 5.24
N ARG A 121 -6.44 1.00 6.00
CA ARG A 121 -6.38 0.97 7.47
C ARG A 121 -7.09 -0.26 8.05
N ASP A 122 -8.25 -0.61 7.52
CA ASP A 122 -9.00 -1.79 7.96
C ASP A 122 -8.19 -3.08 7.73
N LEU A 123 -7.63 -3.28 6.53
CA LEU A 123 -6.78 -4.43 6.22
C LEU A 123 -5.54 -4.48 7.14
N ALA A 124 -4.83 -3.36 7.31
CA ALA A 124 -3.66 -3.27 8.18
C ALA A 124 -3.98 -3.56 9.65
N SER A 125 -5.21 -3.29 10.11
CA SER A 125 -5.65 -3.59 11.46
C SER A 125 -5.97 -5.08 11.68
N ARG A 126 -6.30 -5.79 10.61
CA ARG A 126 -6.72 -7.20 10.67
C ARG A 126 -5.58 -8.17 10.50
N GLU A 127 -4.60 -7.87 9.66
CA GLU A 127 -3.53 -8.80 9.29
C GLU A 127 -2.23 -8.09 8.91
N SER A 128 -1.12 -8.84 8.97
CA SER A 128 0.13 -8.39 8.36
C SER A 128 0.03 -8.50 6.84
N CYS A 129 0.47 -7.49 6.12
CA CYS A 129 0.30 -7.47 4.67
C CYS A 129 1.31 -6.58 3.93
N VAL A 130 1.35 -6.75 2.62
CA VAL A 130 2.12 -5.91 1.69
C VAL A 130 1.16 -5.06 0.88
N PHE A 131 1.31 -3.74 0.91
CA PHE A 131 0.63 -2.83 0.00
C PHE A 131 1.54 -2.39 -1.15
N VAL A 132 1.02 -2.39 -2.36
CA VAL A 132 1.77 -1.98 -3.54
C VAL A 132 1.21 -0.67 -4.09
N GLY A 133 1.80 0.46 -3.67
CA GLY A 133 1.41 1.83 -4.03
C GLY A 133 0.20 2.35 -3.27
N ARG A 134 -0.58 3.27 -3.89
CA ARG A 134 -1.79 3.92 -3.34
C ARG A 134 -1.56 4.82 -2.12
N CYS A 135 -0.35 5.35 -1.97
CA CYS A 135 0.04 6.16 -0.80
C CYS A 135 -0.15 5.42 0.53
N ALA A 136 -0.05 4.07 0.52
CA ALA A 136 -0.27 3.28 1.73
C ALA A 136 0.74 3.63 2.83
N ASP A 137 1.97 3.97 2.47
CA ASP A 137 3.01 4.50 3.35
C ASP A 137 2.56 5.78 4.09
N TYR A 138 1.93 6.72 3.39
CA TYR A 138 1.39 7.93 3.99
C TYR A 138 0.11 7.66 4.79
N ILE A 139 -0.78 6.82 4.28
CA ILE A 139 -2.04 6.45 4.96
C ILE A 139 -1.76 5.76 6.29
N LEU A 140 -0.72 4.93 6.35
CA LEU A 140 -0.30 4.13 7.51
C LEU A 140 0.90 4.73 8.26
N ARG A 141 1.20 6.02 8.10
CA ARG A 141 2.36 6.68 8.73
C ARG A 141 2.36 6.58 10.26
N ASP A 142 1.18 6.47 10.86
CA ASP A 142 1.02 6.33 12.30
C ASP A 142 0.97 4.86 12.76
N HIS A 143 1.09 3.90 11.84
CA HIS A 143 1.11 2.48 12.17
C HIS A 143 2.50 2.09 12.70
N PRO A 144 2.60 1.51 13.92
CA PRO A 144 3.88 1.40 14.65
C PRO A 144 4.88 0.43 14.00
N ARG A 145 4.40 -0.54 13.23
CA ARG A 145 5.22 -1.60 12.62
C ARG A 145 5.11 -1.55 11.10
N THR A 146 5.69 -0.52 10.51
CA THR A 146 5.63 -0.28 9.06
C THR A 146 7.04 -0.24 8.46
N VAL A 147 7.18 -0.78 7.26
CA VAL A 147 8.37 -0.65 6.41
C VAL A 147 7.98 -0.06 5.07
N ASN A 148 8.56 1.08 4.73
CA ASN A 148 8.30 1.79 3.48
C ASN A 148 9.48 1.62 2.53
N ILE A 149 9.25 1.00 1.39
CA ILE A 149 10.29 0.63 0.42
C ILE A 149 9.97 1.23 -0.94
N PHE A 150 10.98 1.76 -1.62
CA PHE A 150 10.87 2.19 -3.01
C PHE A 150 11.74 1.35 -3.93
N ILE A 151 11.14 0.76 -4.97
CA ILE A 151 11.84 -0.06 -5.96
C ILE A 151 12.00 0.72 -7.25
N ALA A 152 13.24 1.07 -7.55
CA ALA A 152 13.67 1.67 -8.81
C ALA A 152 14.29 0.62 -9.74
N ALA A 153 14.58 1.00 -10.98
CA ALA A 153 15.44 0.28 -11.91
C ALA A 153 15.98 1.22 -12.99
N GLY A 154 17.08 0.83 -13.61
CA GLY A 154 17.65 1.55 -14.76
C GLY A 154 16.64 1.68 -15.91
N ARG A 155 16.75 2.78 -16.66
CA ARG A 155 15.79 3.08 -17.73
C ARG A 155 15.77 2.00 -18.82
N ALA A 156 16.92 1.48 -19.20
CA ALA A 156 17.05 0.45 -20.22
C ALA A 156 16.37 -0.86 -19.80
N GLU A 157 16.64 -1.32 -18.59
CA GLU A 157 16.07 -2.54 -18.03
C GLU A 157 14.55 -2.46 -17.85
N ARG A 158 14.07 -1.28 -17.52
CA ARG A 158 12.62 -1.01 -17.40
C ARG A 158 11.93 -1.10 -18.76
N ILE A 159 12.52 -0.48 -19.80
CA ILE A 159 12.01 -0.55 -21.17
C ILE A 159 12.02 -1.98 -21.67
N GLU A 160 13.15 -2.69 -21.53
CA GLU A 160 13.27 -4.10 -21.94
C GLU A 160 12.20 -4.97 -21.25
N ARG A 161 12.03 -4.82 -19.94
CA ARG A 161 11.01 -5.57 -19.18
C ARG A 161 9.60 -5.28 -19.66
N LEU A 162 9.28 -4.01 -19.98
CA LEU A 162 7.97 -3.62 -20.48
C LEU A 162 7.73 -4.18 -21.90
N CYS A 163 8.72 -4.12 -22.77
CA CYS A 163 8.63 -4.75 -24.11
C CYS A 163 8.34 -6.24 -23.99
N ARG A 164 9.04 -6.94 -23.12
CA ARG A 164 8.85 -8.39 -22.92
C ARG A 164 7.50 -8.72 -22.28
N LEU A 165 7.02 -7.93 -21.33
CA LEU A 165 5.75 -8.19 -20.63
C LEU A 165 4.51 -7.85 -21.45
N HIS A 166 4.60 -6.83 -22.31
CA HIS A 166 3.43 -6.30 -23.02
C HIS A 166 3.49 -6.54 -24.55
N GLY A 167 4.62 -7.04 -25.07
CA GLY A 167 4.80 -7.23 -26.51
C GLY A 167 4.82 -5.92 -27.32
N ILE A 168 5.27 -4.81 -26.72
CA ILE A 168 5.28 -3.47 -27.32
C ILE A 168 6.67 -3.05 -27.76
N ALA A 169 6.74 -2.09 -28.69
CA ALA A 169 8.00 -1.54 -29.17
C ALA A 169 8.71 -0.68 -28.09
N PRO A 170 10.06 -0.55 -28.13
CA PRO A 170 10.82 0.22 -27.14
C PRO A 170 10.34 1.65 -26.94
N GLY A 171 10.04 2.39 -28.02
CA GLY A 171 9.53 3.76 -27.93
C GLY A 171 8.15 3.87 -27.30
N GLU A 172 7.29 2.85 -27.50
CA GLU A 172 5.99 2.75 -26.84
C GLU A 172 6.15 2.43 -25.35
N ALA A 173 7.05 1.51 -25.02
CA ALA A 173 7.39 1.16 -23.64
C ALA A 173 7.93 2.38 -22.87
N GLU A 174 8.81 3.15 -23.50
CA GLU A 174 9.38 4.39 -22.94
C GLU A 174 8.27 5.42 -22.67
N SER A 175 7.42 5.67 -23.64
CA SER A 175 6.28 6.59 -23.49
C SER A 175 5.30 6.14 -22.40
N LEU A 176 5.04 4.83 -22.31
CA LEU A 176 4.18 4.24 -21.27
C LEU A 176 4.80 4.42 -19.88
N MET A 177 6.11 4.20 -19.77
CA MET A 177 6.88 4.34 -18.55
C MET A 177 6.83 5.76 -18.01
N ASP A 178 7.16 6.74 -18.85
CA ASP A 178 7.22 8.16 -18.45
C ASP A 178 5.84 8.68 -18.05
N ARG A 179 4.80 8.39 -18.82
CA ARG A 179 3.43 8.79 -18.48
C ARG A 179 2.94 8.15 -17.18
N THR A 180 3.27 6.87 -16.96
CA THR A 180 2.80 6.16 -15.77
C THR A 180 3.49 6.64 -14.51
N ASP A 181 4.79 6.88 -14.58
CA ASP A 181 5.55 7.37 -13.43
C ASP A 181 5.19 8.82 -13.09
N ALA A 182 5.02 9.68 -14.10
CA ALA A 182 4.53 11.04 -13.91
C ALA A 182 3.15 11.05 -13.20
N ARG A 183 2.24 10.15 -13.57
CA ARG A 183 0.94 10.00 -12.93
C ARG A 183 1.04 9.50 -11.48
N ARG A 184 1.93 8.55 -11.21
CA ARG A 184 2.17 8.05 -9.84
C ARG A 184 2.74 9.15 -8.96
N ALA A 185 3.73 9.90 -9.47
CA ALA A 185 4.32 11.03 -8.78
C ALA A 185 3.27 12.11 -8.48
N ALA A 186 2.47 12.51 -9.48
CA ALA A 186 1.42 13.50 -9.30
C ALA A 186 0.39 13.06 -8.24
N TYR A 187 -0.07 11.81 -8.30
CA TYR A 187 -1.00 11.26 -7.31
C TYR A 187 -0.40 11.22 -5.90
N TYR A 188 0.82 10.72 -5.78
CA TYR A 188 1.49 10.62 -4.49
C TYR A 188 1.74 11.99 -3.86
N ASN A 189 2.32 12.91 -4.62
CA ASN A 189 2.67 14.26 -4.15
C ASN A 189 1.42 15.10 -3.81
N TYR A 190 0.27 14.78 -4.42
CA TYR A 190 -1.00 15.46 -4.08
C TYR A 190 -1.59 14.99 -2.76
N TYR A 191 -1.58 13.67 -2.51
CA TYR A 191 -2.23 13.09 -1.33
C TYR A 191 -1.30 12.88 -0.13
N SER A 192 0.00 13.01 -0.30
CA SER A 192 0.99 12.84 0.78
C SER A 192 1.80 14.11 1.01
N SER A 193 2.46 14.18 2.16
CA SER A 193 3.45 15.22 2.44
C SER A 193 4.85 14.87 1.93
N GLY A 194 5.07 13.67 1.41
CA GLY A 194 6.33 13.20 0.87
C GLY A 194 6.47 13.48 -0.62
N THR A 195 7.63 13.17 -1.16
CA THR A 195 7.92 13.25 -2.60
C THR A 195 8.14 11.85 -3.16
N TRP A 196 7.39 11.48 -4.19
CA TRP A 196 7.47 10.16 -4.79
C TRP A 196 8.87 9.83 -5.30
N GLY A 197 9.43 8.72 -4.82
CA GLY A 197 10.77 8.24 -5.22
C GLY A 197 11.94 8.96 -4.55
N MET A 198 11.71 9.95 -3.70
CA MET A 198 12.78 10.59 -2.91
C MET A 198 13.20 9.68 -1.76
N ALA A 199 14.51 9.48 -1.61
CA ALA A 199 15.08 8.55 -0.63
C ALA A 199 14.64 8.84 0.82
N GLU A 200 14.49 10.10 1.18
CA GLU A 200 14.05 10.53 2.52
C GLU A 200 12.60 10.17 2.87
N THR A 201 11.81 9.82 1.85
CA THR A 201 10.40 9.43 2.02
C THR A 201 10.26 7.96 2.44
N TYR A 202 11.29 7.15 2.18
CA TYR A 202 11.25 5.69 2.36
C TYR A 202 12.34 5.20 3.31
N ASP A 203 12.10 4.07 3.96
CA ASP A 203 13.10 3.39 4.80
C ASP A 203 14.20 2.72 3.98
N LEU A 204 13.86 2.28 2.76
CA LEU A 204 14.76 1.63 1.83
C LEU A 204 14.41 2.02 0.39
N CYS A 205 15.41 2.54 -0.33
CA CYS A 205 15.36 2.69 -1.78
C CYS A 205 16.34 1.73 -2.42
N ILE A 206 15.88 0.90 -3.37
CA ILE A 206 16.72 -0.13 -3.99
C ILE A 206 16.53 -0.16 -5.49
N ASP A 207 17.65 -0.31 -6.22
CA ASP A 207 17.67 -0.51 -7.67
C ASP A 207 17.65 -2.01 -7.99
N SER A 208 16.55 -2.48 -8.58
CA SER A 208 16.38 -3.88 -8.94
C SER A 208 17.15 -4.32 -10.18
N SER A 209 17.77 -3.39 -10.93
CA SER A 209 18.57 -3.71 -12.11
C SER A 209 19.81 -4.49 -11.72
N VAL A 210 20.39 -4.19 -10.55
CA VAL A 210 21.64 -4.79 -10.07
C VAL A 210 21.43 -6.21 -9.57
N LEU A 211 20.34 -6.44 -8.84
CA LEU A 211 20.10 -7.69 -8.12
C LEU A 211 19.07 -8.61 -8.81
N GLY A 212 18.38 -8.12 -9.83
CA GLY A 212 17.20 -8.80 -10.37
C GLY A 212 16.05 -8.88 -9.35
N ILE A 213 14.95 -9.53 -9.73
CA ILE A 213 13.76 -9.64 -8.86
C ILE A 213 14.08 -10.49 -7.61
N ASP A 214 14.72 -11.64 -7.79
CA ASP A 214 14.97 -12.57 -6.69
C ASP A 214 15.99 -12.02 -5.69
N GLY A 215 17.08 -11.43 -6.16
CA GLY A 215 18.08 -10.80 -5.29
C GLY A 215 17.51 -9.60 -4.55
N THR A 216 16.70 -8.76 -5.23
CA THR A 216 15.99 -7.64 -4.61
C THR A 216 15.02 -8.14 -3.53
N THR A 217 14.29 -9.22 -3.81
CA THR A 217 13.37 -9.84 -2.83
C THR A 217 14.13 -10.30 -1.58
N GLY A 218 15.27 -10.98 -1.77
CA GLY A 218 16.10 -11.43 -0.65
C GLY A 218 16.60 -10.28 0.22
N PHE A 219 17.08 -9.21 -0.41
CA PHE A 219 17.56 -8.02 0.29
C PHE A 219 16.44 -7.29 1.05
N VAL A 220 15.26 -7.17 0.44
CA VAL A 220 14.07 -6.61 1.10
C VAL A 220 13.68 -7.42 2.33
N LEU A 221 13.68 -8.76 2.24
CA LEU A 221 13.36 -9.62 3.38
C LEU A 221 14.37 -9.47 4.52
N GLU A 222 15.66 -9.40 4.23
CA GLU A 222 16.69 -9.16 5.23
C GLU A 222 16.48 -7.79 5.92
N PHE A 223 16.15 -6.76 5.16
CA PHE A 223 15.86 -5.44 5.71
C PHE A 223 14.62 -5.47 6.62
N VAL A 224 13.53 -6.13 6.19
CA VAL A 224 12.29 -6.30 6.96
C VAL A 224 12.56 -7.06 8.25
N GLU A 225 13.34 -8.16 8.20
CA GLU A 225 13.73 -8.92 9.38
C GLU A 225 14.47 -8.04 10.38
N ARG A 226 15.45 -7.26 9.93
CA ARG A 226 16.24 -6.37 10.80
C ARG A 226 15.40 -5.25 11.41
N LYS A 227 14.47 -4.65 10.65
CA LYS A 227 13.66 -3.53 11.12
C LYS A 227 12.51 -3.97 12.03
N LEU A 228 11.85 -5.09 11.73
CA LEU A 228 10.65 -5.53 12.42
C LEU A 228 10.84 -6.75 13.32
N GLY A 229 11.96 -7.44 13.24
CA GLY A 229 12.21 -8.68 13.98
C GLY A 229 11.40 -9.88 13.49
N VAL A 230 10.84 -9.81 12.27
CA VAL A 230 10.05 -10.90 11.67
C VAL A 230 10.92 -11.76 10.79
N LYS A 231 10.78 -13.09 10.91
CA LYS A 231 11.52 -14.04 10.09
C LYS A 231 10.63 -14.60 8.97
N PRO A 232 11.18 -14.76 7.75
CA PRO A 232 10.49 -15.40 6.65
C PRO A 232 10.26 -16.91 6.88
#